data_0195c1ef887fa01d23736f5477c3ba86
#
_entry.id   0195c1ef887fa01d23736f5477c3ba86
#
_cell.length_a   1.000
_cell.length_b   1.000
_cell.length_c   1.000
_cell.angle_alpha   90.00
_cell.angle_beta   90.00
_cell.angle_gamma   90.00
#
_symmetry.space_group_name_H-M   'P 1'
#
loop_
_entity.id
_entity.type
_entity.pdbx_description
1 polymer ?
#
loop_
_entity_poly.entity_id
_entity_poly.type
_entity_poly.pdbx_seq_one_letter_code
_entity_poly.pdbx_strand_id
1 'polypeptide(L)'
;MPRDAARLLLSPVLARYLHDYPGVKIEVVVDNNMVDIVKTGFDAGIRFGDTVPQDMVCMPLTPPLRWVVVAAPAYLGRHGTPKTPDDLLRHACIRLRLGDQTLYRWELGQGPRACEIDVPGALIVNDTDMAVDAALDALGLAYCLERYAEPHLRAGRLRRVLDDWAPAGAPLVMYYPSRRQLAPALSRLIQAIRAANGLPDAIGG
;
A
#
# COMPACT_ATOMS: atom_id res chain seq x y z
N MET A 1 1.21 12.16 -0.33
CA MET A 1 0.74 10.75 -0.19
C MET A 1 1.86 9.77 -0.47
N PRO A 2 1.83 8.53 0.07
CA PRO A 2 2.76 7.46 -0.28
C PRO A 2 2.73 7.12 -1.78
N ARG A 3 3.85 6.63 -2.32
CA ARG A 3 3.95 6.21 -3.72
C ARG A 3 2.93 5.13 -4.08
N ASP A 4 2.75 4.16 -3.20
CA ASP A 4 1.79 3.06 -3.37
C ASP A 4 0.36 3.60 -3.56
N ALA A 5 -0.05 4.58 -2.75
CA ALA A 5 -1.35 5.20 -2.87
C ALA A 5 -1.51 5.96 -4.20
N ALA A 6 -0.49 6.71 -4.64
CA ALA A 6 -0.54 7.42 -5.90
C ALA A 6 -0.72 6.46 -7.08
N ARG A 7 0.03 5.36 -7.11
CA ARG A 7 -0.04 4.36 -8.17
C ARG A 7 -1.35 3.58 -8.16
N LEU A 8 -1.78 3.11 -6.98
CA LEU A 8 -2.98 2.25 -6.87
C LEU A 8 -4.29 3.02 -7.03
N LEU A 9 -4.34 4.29 -6.60
CA LEU A 9 -5.59 5.04 -6.50
C LEU A 9 -5.72 6.14 -7.55
N LEU A 10 -4.67 6.93 -7.80
CA LEU A 10 -4.76 8.08 -8.68
C LEU A 10 -4.51 7.70 -10.14
N SER A 11 -3.45 6.96 -10.44
CA SER A 11 -3.12 6.61 -11.82
C SER A 11 -4.29 6.01 -12.61
N PRO A 12 -5.13 5.14 -12.04
CA PRO A 12 -6.27 4.58 -12.77
C PRO A 12 -7.40 5.56 -13.08
N VAL A 13 -7.53 6.64 -12.31
CA VAL A 13 -8.71 7.53 -12.38
C VAL A 13 -8.42 8.92 -12.93
N LEU A 14 -7.17 9.42 -12.81
CA LEU A 14 -6.84 10.82 -13.11
C LEU A 14 -7.14 11.22 -14.56
N ALA A 15 -6.81 10.38 -15.52
CA ALA A 15 -7.01 10.70 -16.94
C ALA A 15 -8.49 10.97 -17.24
N ARG A 16 -9.37 10.06 -16.81
CA ARG A 16 -10.81 10.21 -16.97
C ARG A 16 -11.34 11.40 -16.17
N TYR A 17 -10.91 11.53 -14.92
CA TYR A 17 -11.36 12.62 -14.04
C TYR A 17 -11.05 14.01 -14.62
N LEU A 18 -9.82 14.23 -15.11
CA LEU A 18 -9.43 15.51 -15.70
C LEU A 18 -10.08 15.75 -17.06
N HIS A 19 -10.42 14.71 -17.82
CA HIS A 19 -11.22 14.82 -19.02
C HIS A 19 -12.65 15.27 -18.70
N ASP A 20 -13.27 14.67 -17.68
CA ASP A 20 -14.65 14.98 -17.28
C ASP A 20 -14.77 16.36 -16.59
N TYR A 21 -13.67 16.87 -16.01
CA TYR A 21 -13.60 18.14 -15.27
C TYR A 21 -12.44 19.03 -15.72
N PRO A 22 -12.46 19.59 -16.95
CA PRO A 22 -11.31 20.29 -17.55
C PRO A 22 -10.90 21.59 -16.81
N GLY A 23 -11.78 22.14 -15.96
CA GLY A 23 -11.47 23.32 -15.13
C GLY A 23 -10.75 23.01 -13.82
N VAL A 24 -10.54 21.72 -13.48
CA VAL A 24 -9.89 21.32 -12.25
C VAL A 24 -8.38 21.25 -12.46
N LYS A 25 -7.62 21.77 -11.49
CA LYS A 25 -6.16 21.61 -11.41
C LYS A 25 -5.84 20.73 -10.20
N ILE A 26 -5.03 19.71 -10.42
CA ILE A 26 -4.60 18.78 -9.37
C ILE A 26 -3.08 18.84 -9.26
N GLU A 27 -2.59 19.14 -8.06
CA GLU A 27 -1.20 18.95 -7.70
C GLU A 27 -1.09 17.70 -6.83
N VAL A 28 -0.21 16.78 -7.21
CA VAL A 28 0.04 15.52 -6.49
C VAL A 28 1.48 15.51 -6.02
N VAL A 29 1.65 15.51 -4.70
CA VAL A 29 2.97 15.34 -4.08
C VAL A 29 3.08 13.92 -3.53
N VAL A 30 4.06 13.17 -4.05
CA VAL A 30 4.37 11.81 -3.61
C VAL A 30 5.51 11.87 -2.60
N ASP A 31 5.21 11.57 -1.36
CA ASP A 31 6.17 11.54 -0.26
C ASP A 31 5.77 10.45 0.75
N ASN A 32 6.70 9.56 1.04
CA ASN A 32 6.49 8.51 2.03
C ASN A 32 6.62 8.99 3.48
N ASN A 33 7.15 10.23 3.68
CA ASN A 33 7.23 10.83 5.01
C ASN A 33 5.85 11.30 5.51
N MET A 34 5.73 11.43 6.83
CA MET A 34 4.56 12.06 7.43
C MET A 34 4.63 13.58 7.16
N VAL A 35 3.73 14.06 6.31
CA VAL A 35 3.62 15.48 5.96
C VAL A 35 2.43 16.08 6.71
N ASP A 36 2.66 17.20 7.39
CA ASP A 36 1.57 18.02 7.97
C ASP A 36 0.86 18.77 6.83
N ILE A 37 -0.28 18.22 6.39
CA ILE A 37 -1.06 18.77 5.28
C ILE A 37 -1.60 20.17 5.57
N VAL A 38 -1.79 20.53 6.84
CA VAL A 38 -2.30 21.86 7.22
C VAL A 38 -1.20 22.91 7.04
N LYS A 39 0.00 22.64 7.54
CA LYS A 39 1.14 23.56 7.41
C LYS A 39 1.60 23.71 5.96
N THR A 40 1.52 22.64 5.18
CA THR A 40 1.94 22.65 3.77
C THR A 40 0.86 23.15 2.81
N GLY A 41 -0.36 23.43 3.30
CA GLY A 41 -1.44 24.01 2.51
C GLY A 41 -2.14 23.06 1.55
N PHE A 42 -1.95 21.74 1.68
CA PHE A 42 -2.68 20.75 0.88
C PHE A 42 -4.14 20.65 1.29
N ASP A 43 -5.01 20.36 0.31
CA ASP A 43 -6.44 20.18 0.55
C ASP A 43 -6.73 18.87 1.27
N ALA A 44 -5.98 17.81 0.97
CA ALA A 44 -6.12 16.49 1.58
C ALA A 44 -4.82 15.68 1.48
N GLY A 45 -4.71 14.63 2.28
CA GLY A 45 -3.70 13.61 2.17
C GLY A 45 -4.31 12.23 1.95
N ILE A 46 -3.52 11.29 1.44
CA ILE A 46 -3.90 9.87 1.38
C ILE A 46 -2.86 9.06 2.15
N ARG A 47 -3.32 8.15 3.04
CA ARG A 47 -2.48 7.24 3.82
C ARG A 47 -3.23 5.96 4.17
N PHE A 48 -2.53 4.99 4.77
CA PHE A 48 -3.20 3.90 5.47
C PHE A 48 -3.94 4.44 6.68
N GLY A 49 -5.16 3.92 6.92
CA GLY A 49 -6.07 4.49 7.91
C GLY A 49 -5.57 4.46 9.35
N ASP A 50 -4.71 3.50 9.69
CA ASP A 50 -4.08 3.34 10.99
C ASP A 50 -2.96 4.36 11.28
N THR A 51 -2.49 5.06 10.24
CA THR A 51 -1.42 6.08 10.36
C THR A 51 -1.93 7.52 10.36
N VAL A 52 -3.25 7.76 10.33
CA VAL A 52 -3.83 9.10 10.27
C VAL A 52 -4.01 9.70 11.67
N PRO A 53 -3.69 10.99 11.88
CA PRO A 53 -3.95 11.68 13.13
C PRO A 53 -5.44 11.69 13.52
N GLN A 54 -5.75 11.59 14.81
CA GLN A 54 -7.13 11.44 15.33
C GLN A 54 -8.03 12.67 15.12
N ASP A 55 -7.45 13.85 14.89
CA ASP A 55 -8.18 15.12 14.68
C ASP A 55 -8.60 15.36 13.23
N MET A 56 -8.34 14.39 12.34
CA MET A 56 -8.68 14.45 10.93
C MET A 56 -9.92 13.65 10.57
N VAL A 57 -10.67 14.13 9.60
CA VAL A 57 -11.73 13.34 8.96
C VAL A 57 -11.10 12.34 8.01
N CYS A 58 -11.49 11.07 8.12
CA CYS A 58 -11.02 9.98 7.28
C CYS A 58 -12.14 9.44 6.39
N MET A 59 -11.87 9.35 5.09
CA MET A 59 -12.77 8.75 4.11
C MET A 59 -12.08 7.53 3.48
N PRO A 60 -12.56 6.29 3.70
CA PRO A 60 -12.00 5.11 3.07
C PRO A 60 -12.07 5.19 1.53
N LEU A 61 -10.95 4.94 0.86
CA LEU A 61 -10.81 4.90 -0.59
C LEU A 61 -10.72 3.48 -1.14
N THR A 62 -10.37 2.52 -0.29
CA THR A 62 -10.32 1.10 -0.61
C THR A 62 -11.02 0.27 0.46
N PRO A 63 -11.43 -0.96 0.17
CA PRO A 63 -11.60 -1.96 1.22
C PRO A 63 -10.26 -2.24 1.94
N PRO A 64 -10.25 -3.00 3.05
CA PRO A 64 -9.02 -3.49 3.66
C PRO A 64 -8.09 -4.12 2.62
N LEU A 65 -6.80 -3.78 2.66
CA LEU A 65 -5.82 -4.23 1.68
C LEU A 65 -5.05 -5.43 2.22
N ARG A 66 -4.95 -6.48 1.41
CA ARG A 66 -4.24 -7.69 1.80
C ARG A 66 -2.74 -7.53 1.55
N TRP A 67 -1.94 -7.89 2.55
CA TRP A 67 -0.49 -7.97 2.48
C TRP A 67 -0.07 -9.42 2.26
N VAL A 68 0.92 -9.65 1.41
CA VAL A 68 1.37 -10.99 1.03
C VAL A 68 2.88 -11.08 0.99
N VAL A 69 3.39 -12.27 1.30
CA VAL A 69 4.79 -12.64 1.08
C VAL A 69 4.88 -13.34 -0.27
N VAL A 70 5.77 -12.87 -1.14
CA VAL A 70 5.95 -13.41 -2.48
C VAL A 70 7.41 -13.71 -2.80
N ALA A 71 7.63 -14.68 -3.68
CA ALA A 71 8.95 -14.99 -4.21
C ALA A 71 8.84 -15.61 -5.61
N ALA A 72 9.92 -15.50 -6.40
CA ALA A 72 10.02 -16.21 -7.66
C ALA A 72 10.11 -17.74 -7.45
N PRO A 73 9.49 -18.57 -8.32
CA PRO A 73 9.63 -20.02 -8.27
C PRO A 73 11.08 -20.51 -8.25
N ALA A 74 11.96 -19.80 -8.97
CA ALA A 74 13.38 -20.12 -9.01
C ALA A 74 14.09 -19.92 -7.64
N TYR A 75 13.69 -18.92 -6.86
CA TYR A 75 14.16 -18.74 -5.49
C TYR A 75 13.69 -19.89 -4.60
N LEU A 76 12.38 -20.18 -4.63
CA LEU A 76 11.77 -21.23 -3.80
C LEU A 76 12.32 -22.62 -4.13
N GLY A 77 12.64 -22.88 -5.41
CA GLY A 77 13.27 -24.14 -5.82
C GLY A 77 14.66 -24.36 -5.23
N ARG A 78 15.42 -23.27 -5.00
CA ARG A 78 16.78 -23.32 -4.43
C ARG A 78 16.80 -23.31 -2.89
N HIS A 79 15.86 -22.61 -2.26
CA HIS A 79 15.91 -22.32 -0.84
C HIS A 79 14.76 -22.95 -0.04
N GLY A 80 13.83 -23.62 -0.71
CA GLY A 80 12.60 -24.13 -0.10
C GLY A 80 11.52 -23.08 0.05
N THR A 81 10.34 -23.51 0.50
CA THR A 81 9.17 -22.67 0.72
C THR A 81 8.94 -22.51 2.22
N PRO A 82 8.94 -21.29 2.78
CA PRO A 82 8.65 -21.09 4.20
C PRO A 82 7.21 -21.49 4.51
N LYS A 83 6.99 -22.15 5.65
CA LYS A 83 5.68 -22.64 6.12
C LYS A 83 5.18 -21.88 7.33
N THR A 84 6.09 -21.26 8.08
CA THR A 84 5.78 -20.46 9.27
C THR A 84 6.54 -19.14 9.21
N PRO A 85 6.10 -18.09 9.93
CA PRO A 85 6.83 -16.84 10.03
C PRO A 85 8.30 -17.00 10.45
N ASP A 86 8.59 -17.93 11.38
CA ASP A 86 9.96 -18.18 11.85
C ASP A 86 10.88 -18.74 10.75
N ASP A 87 10.32 -19.38 9.72
CA ASP A 87 11.12 -19.85 8.59
C ASP A 87 11.76 -18.70 7.82
N LEU A 88 11.14 -17.49 7.85
CA LEU A 88 11.67 -16.29 7.19
C LEU A 88 13.07 -15.93 7.70
N LEU A 89 13.40 -16.25 8.95
CA LEU A 89 14.71 -15.99 9.53
C LEU A 89 15.86 -16.75 8.84
N ARG A 90 15.52 -17.76 8.02
CA ARG A 90 16.48 -18.56 7.23
C ARG A 90 16.45 -18.23 5.73
N HIS A 91 15.63 -17.26 5.34
CA HIS A 91 15.51 -16.81 3.95
C HIS A 91 16.15 -15.43 3.76
N ALA A 92 16.61 -15.17 2.53
CA ALA A 92 16.90 -13.81 2.11
C ALA A 92 15.57 -13.07 1.92
N CYS A 93 15.39 -11.95 2.62
CA CYS A 93 14.20 -11.11 2.52
C CYS A 93 14.59 -9.71 2.03
N ILE A 94 13.74 -9.12 1.21
CA ILE A 94 13.93 -7.75 0.73
C ILE A 94 13.29 -6.83 1.77
N ARG A 95 14.11 -6.06 2.46
CA ARG A 95 13.68 -5.21 3.58
C ARG A 95 13.19 -3.86 3.06
N LEU A 96 12.16 -3.31 3.65
CA LEU A 96 11.63 -2.01 3.31
C LEU A 96 12.03 -0.97 4.36
N ARG A 97 12.60 0.16 3.90
CA ARG A 97 12.84 1.35 4.72
C ARG A 97 11.65 2.29 4.59
N LEU A 98 11.05 2.65 5.70
CA LEU A 98 9.93 3.59 5.76
C LEU A 98 10.40 5.05 5.63
N GLY A 99 9.46 5.96 5.46
CA GLY A 99 9.73 7.38 5.35
C GLY A 99 10.42 7.98 6.60
N ASP A 100 10.12 7.47 7.79
CA ASP A 100 10.78 7.85 9.05
C ASP A 100 12.17 7.21 9.26
N GLN A 101 12.70 6.57 8.23
CA GLN A 101 13.99 5.87 8.20
C GLN A 101 14.05 4.57 9.00
N THR A 102 12.96 4.12 9.62
CA THR A 102 12.91 2.81 10.28
C THR A 102 12.85 1.67 9.25
N LEU A 103 13.27 0.47 9.64
CA LEU A 103 13.08 -0.73 8.84
C LEU A 103 11.74 -1.37 9.21
N TYR A 104 10.91 -1.59 8.20
CA TYR A 104 9.61 -2.20 8.39
C TYR A 104 9.76 -3.66 8.85
N ARG A 105 9.15 -3.97 9.98
CA ARG A 105 9.01 -5.34 10.47
C ARG A 105 7.80 -5.96 9.79
N TRP A 106 7.94 -7.17 9.28
CA TRP A 106 6.84 -7.81 8.59
C TRP A 106 5.74 -8.23 9.57
N GLU A 107 4.56 -7.72 9.38
CA GLU A 107 3.38 -8.02 10.17
C GLU A 107 2.63 -9.19 9.55
N LEU A 108 2.56 -10.31 10.24
CA LEU A 108 1.96 -11.55 9.75
C LEU A 108 0.91 -12.06 10.73
N GLY A 109 -0.05 -12.83 10.21
CA GLY A 109 -1.14 -13.39 11.00
C GLY A 109 -2.17 -12.34 11.42
N GLN A 110 -3.16 -12.78 12.21
CA GLN A 110 -4.24 -11.95 12.76
C GLN A 110 -4.67 -12.44 14.13
N GLY A 111 -5.18 -11.53 14.96
CA GLY A 111 -5.67 -11.85 16.30
C GLY A 111 -4.59 -12.55 17.15
N PRO A 112 -4.88 -13.70 17.78
CA PRO A 112 -3.89 -14.40 18.62
C PRO A 112 -2.65 -14.92 17.87
N ARG A 113 -2.71 -14.98 16.54
CA ARG A 113 -1.58 -15.42 15.68
C ARG A 113 -0.79 -14.24 15.11
N ALA A 114 -1.17 -12.99 15.41
CA ALA A 114 -0.45 -11.81 14.92
C ALA A 114 0.98 -11.81 15.46
N CYS A 115 1.94 -11.58 14.59
CA CYS A 115 3.35 -11.47 14.93
C CYS A 115 4.07 -10.47 14.03
N GLU A 116 5.14 -9.89 14.55
CA GLU A 116 6.05 -9.02 13.81
C GLU A 116 7.43 -9.68 13.73
N ILE A 117 7.96 -9.76 12.51
CA ILE A 117 9.27 -10.38 12.26
C ILE A 117 10.25 -9.33 11.72
N ASP A 118 11.38 -9.17 12.38
CA ASP A 118 12.54 -8.45 11.84
C ASP A 118 13.31 -9.40 10.91
N VAL A 119 12.94 -9.43 9.66
CA VAL A 119 13.47 -10.37 8.67
C VAL A 119 14.91 -10.03 8.29
N PRO A 120 15.78 -11.04 8.05
CA PRO A 120 17.13 -10.82 7.56
C PRO A 120 17.13 -10.52 6.05
N GLY A 121 18.14 -9.82 5.56
CA GLY A 121 18.33 -9.60 4.13
C GLY A 121 19.41 -8.55 3.84
N ALA A 122 20.11 -8.74 2.75
CA ALA A 122 21.20 -7.86 2.31
C ALA A 122 20.68 -6.66 1.51
N LEU A 123 19.47 -6.76 0.93
CA LEU A 123 18.85 -5.69 0.15
C LEU A 123 17.83 -4.93 0.99
N ILE A 124 18.04 -3.63 1.08
CA ILE A 124 17.11 -2.68 1.72
C ILE A 124 16.68 -1.68 0.64
N VAL A 125 15.39 -1.53 0.44
CA VAL A 125 14.79 -0.56 -0.51
C VAL A 125 13.79 0.32 0.22
N ASN A 126 13.38 1.42 -0.38
CA ASN A 126 12.31 2.29 0.12
C ASN A 126 11.14 2.41 -0.87
N ASP A 127 11.04 1.44 -1.76
CA ASP A 127 10.09 1.41 -2.86
C ASP A 127 9.55 -0.02 -3.05
N THR A 128 8.22 -0.16 -3.10
CA THR A 128 7.56 -1.46 -3.22
C THR A 128 7.77 -2.11 -4.59
N ASP A 129 7.81 -1.31 -5.66
CA ASP A 129 8.07 -1.85 -7.00
C ASP A 129 9.46 -2.48 -7.07
N MET A 130 10.47 -1.77 -6.54
CA MET A 130 11.83 -2.28 -6.49
C MET A 130 11.93 -3.56 -5.63
N ALA A 131 11.14 -3.67 -4.56
CA ALA A 131 11.09 -4.90 -3.76
C ALA A 131 10.48 -6.06 -4.56
N VAL A 132 9.42 -5.81 -5.32
CA VAL A 132 8.78 -6.82 -6.18
C VAL A 132 9.71 -7.23 -7.33
N ASP A 133 10.39 -6.28 -7.96
CA ASP A 133 11.36 -6.56 -9.04
C ASP A 133 12.52 -7.43 -8.52
N ALA A 134 13.06 -7.12 -7.36
CA ALA A 134 14.10 -7.92 -6.74
C ALA A 134 13.61 -9.36 -6.42
N ALA A 135 12.34 -9.53 -6.03
CA ALA A 135 11.76 -10.86 -5.84
C ALA A 135 11.58 -11.61 -7.17
N LEU A 136 11.21 -10.92 -8.25
CA LEU A 136 11.13 -11.48 -9.61
C LEU A 136 12.49 -11.98 -10.10
N ASP A 137 13.56 -11.27 -9.76
CA ASP A 137 14.94 -11.64 -10.06
C ASP A 137 15.48 -12.74 -9.12
N ALA A 138 14.60 -13.33 -8.30
CA ALA A 138 14.94 -14.41 -7.38
C ALA A 138 16.02 -14.06 -6.36
N LEU A 139 16.11 -12.79 -5.93
CA LEU A 139 17.02 -12.34 -4.88
C LEU A 139 16.52 -12.70 -3.49
N GLY A 140 15.21 -12.87 -3.30
CA GLY A 140 14.64 -13.19 -2.00
C GLY A 140 13.11 -13.15 -1.97
N LEU A 141 12.58 -13.12 -0.76
CA LEU A 141 11.16 -12.92 -0.47
C LEU A 141 10.86 -11.43 -0.36
N ALA A 142 9.74 -10.98 -0.91
CA ALA A 142 9.23 -9.62 -0.72
C ALA A 142 7.88 -9.66 0.02
N TYR A 143 7.64 -8.62 0.85
CA TYR A 143 6.36 -8.38 1.51
C TYR A 143 5.73 -7.13 0.91
N CYS A 144 4.56 -7.26 0.32
CA CYS A 144 3.91 -6.18 -0.39
C CYS A 144 2.38 -6.32 -0.38
N LEU A 145 1.69 -5.25 -0.77
CA LEU A 145 0.27 -5.34 -1.07
C LEU A 145 0.03 -6.32 -2.21
N GLU A 146 -0.94 -7.22 -2.06
CA GLU A 146 -1.29 -8.24 -3.07
C GLU A 146 -1.52 -7.65 -4.45
N ARG A 147 -2.10 -6.44 -4.54
CA ARG A 147 -2.32 -5.72 -5.79
C ARG A 147 -1.05 -5.46 -6.61
N TYR A 148 0.11 -5.30 -5.96
CA TYR A 148 1.40 -5.17 -6.64
C TYR A 148 1.88 -6.49 -7.23
N ALA A 149 1.69 -7.57 -6.48
CA ALA A 149 2.11 -8.90 -6.90
C ALA A 149 1.16 -9.54 -7.91
N GLU A 150 -0.11 -9.14 -7.97
CA GLU A 150 -1.17 -9.81 -8.71
C GLU A 150 -0.85 -10.06 -10.21
N PRO A 151 -0.32 -9.10 -11.00
CA PRO A 151 0.04 -9.38 -12.39
C PRO A 151 1.11 -10.46 -12.53
N HIS A 152 2.04 -10.52 -11.58
CA HIS A 152 3.13 -11.50 -11.56
C HIS A 152 2.68 -12.86 -11.03
N LEU A 153 1.74 -12.88 -10.08
CA LEU A 153 1.09 -14.09 -9.59
C LEU A 153 0.29 -14.76 -10.70
N ARG A 154 -0.53 -13.98 -11.44
CA ARG A 154 -1.30 -14.50 -12.59
C ARG A 154 -0.39 -15.03 -13.71
N ALA A 155 0.74 -14.39 -13.94
CA ALA A 155 1.72 -14.82 -14.93
C ALA A 155 2.64 -15.96 -14.45
N GLY A 156 2.48 -16.45 -13.21
CA GLY A 156 3.32 -17.50 -12.62
C GLY A 156 4.77 -17.10 -12.35
N ARG A 157 5.11 -15.82 -12.48
CA ARG A 157 6.45 -15.27 -12.21
C ARG A 157 6.76 -15.14 -10.73
N LEU A 158 5.73 -14.92 -9.92
CA LEU A 158 5.79 -14.97 -8.46
C LEU A 158 4.82 -16.02 -7.93
N ARG A 159 5.11 -16.52 -6.73
CA ARG A 159 4.20 -17.35 -5.92
C ARG A 159 4.03 -16.71 -4.55
N ARG A 160 2.81 -16.79 -4.03
CA ARG A 160 2.54 -16.48 -2.62
C ARG A 160 3.07 -17.59 -1.74
N VAL A 161 3.61 -17.20 -0.61
CA VAL A 161 4.00 -18.10 0.48
C VAL A 161 3.41 -17.56 1.78
N LEU A 162 3.25 -18.38 2.80
CA LEU A 162 2.63 -18.02 4.07
C LEU A 162 1.21 -17.44 3.90
N ASP A 163 0.41 -17.98 3.00
CA ASP A 163 -0.90 -17.44 2.63
C ASP A 163 -1.88 -17.43 3.81
N ASP A 164 -1.78 -18.40 4.72
CA ASP A 164 -2.56 -18.49 5.97
C ASP A 164 -2.13 -17.45 7.03
N TRP A 165 -1.04 -16.74 6.76
CA TRP A 165 -0.48 -15.70 7.61
C TRP A 165 -0.63 -14.30 7.00
N ALA A 166 -1.23 -14.19 5.81
CA ALA A 166 -1.42 -12.92 5.13
C ALA A 166 -2.48 -12.08 5.86
N PRO A 167 -2.14 -10.91 6.46
CA PRO A 167 -3.10 -10.10 7.17
C PRO A 167 -3.98 -9.30 6.21
N ALA A 168 -5.18 -8.97 6.66
CA ALA A 168 -5.93 -7.86 6.10
C ALA A 168 -5.43 -6.58 6.80
N GLY A 169 -4.69 -5.76 6.08
CA GLY A 169 -4.21 -4.49 6.57
C GLY A 169 -5.26 -3.38 6.48
N ALA A 170 -4.90 -2.20 6.96
CA ALA A 170 -5.76 -1.02 6.91
C ALA A 170 -6.12 -0.61 5.46
N PRO A 171 -7.31 -0.04 5.22
CA PRO A 171 -7.63 0.57 3.95
C PRO A 171 -6.77 1.82 3.71
N LEU A 172 -6.54 2.18 2.46
CA LEU A 172 -6.12 3.54 2.13
C LEU A 172 -7.29 4.49 2.32
N VAL A 173 -7.03 5.60 2.99
CA VAL A 173 -8.04 6.63 3.28
C VAL A 173 -7.59 7.98 2.76
N MET A 174 -8.52 8.80 2.30
CA MET A 174 -8.28 10.24 2.20
C MET A 174 -8.56 10.88 3.54
N TYR A 175 -7.66 11.77 3.98
CA TYR A 175 -7.84 12.51 5.23
C TYR A 175 -7.68 14.01 5.00
N TYR A 176 -8.45 14.81 5.76
CA TYR A 176 -8.47 16.26 5.69
C TYR A 176 -8.93 16.86 7.02
N PRO A 177 -8.63 18.14 7.31
CA PRO A 177 -9.03 18.78 8.57
C PRO A 177 -10.56 18.84 8.71
N SER A 178 -11.09 18.49 9.88
CA SER A 178 -12.53 18.44 10.17
C SER A 178 -13.25 19.77 9.97
N ARG A 179 -12.55 20.90 10.10
CA ARG A 179 -13.10 22.27 9.96
C ARG A 179 -13.19 22.72 8.48
N ARG A 180 -12.74 21.93 7.54
CA ARG A 180 -12.70 22.31 6.12
C ARG A 180 -13.87 21.65 5.39
N GLN A 181 -14.73 22.47 4.79
CA GLN A 181 -15.74 21.94 3.86
C GLN A 181 -15.03 21.42 2.61
N LEU A 182 -15.33 20.19 2.22
CA LEU A 182 -14.77 19.58 1.01
C LEU A 182 -15.12 20.41 -0.22
N ALA A 183 -14.12 20.81 -0.98
CA ALA A 183 -14.33 21.40 -2.29
C ALA A 183 -15.07 20.39 -3.20
N PRO A 184 -16.05 20.82 -4.02
CA PRO A 184 -16.79 19.91 -4.90
C PRO A 184 -15.90 19.05 -5.80
N ALA A 185 -14.78 19.61 -6.29
CA ALA A 185 -13.79 18.88 -7.07
C ALA A 185 -13.18 17.72 -6.27
N LEU A 186 -12.76 17.96 -5.02
CA LEU A 186 -12.18 16.93 -4.17
C LEU A 186 -13.19 15.83 -3.83
N SER A 187 -14.44 16.21 -3.54
CA SER A 187 -15.55 15.27 -3.31
C SER A 187 -15.75 14.33 -4.50
N ARG A 188 -15.78 14.87 -5.73
CA ARG A 188 -15.92 14.08 -6.95
C ARG A 188 -14.71 13.17 -7.20
N LEU A 189 -13.50 13.63 -6.90
CA LEU A 189 -12.29 12.80 -6.99
C LEU A 189 -12.36 11.61 -6.02
N ILE A 190 -12.79 11.84 -4.78
CA ILE A 190 -13.03 10.78 -3.80
C ILE A 190 -14.02 9.75 -4.35
N GLN A 191 -15.15 10.20 -4.89
CA GLN A 191 -16.15 9.30 -5.48
C GLN A 191 -15.57 8.48 -6.65
N ALA A 192 -14.82 9.12 -7.56
CA ALA A 192 -14.18 8.43 -8.67
C ALA A 192 -13.20 7.33 -8.20
N ILE A 193 -12.38 7.63 -7.19
CA ILE A 193 -11.44 6.66 -6.61
C ILE A 193 -12.20 5.52 -5.93
N ARG A 194 -13.23 5.83 -5.13
CA ARG A 194 -14.05 4.83 -4.42
C ARG A 194 -14.76 3.89 -5.40
N ALA A 195 -15.39 4.45 -6.45
CA ALA A 195 -16.04 3.66 -7.49
C ALA A 195 -15.06 2.72 -8.20
N ALA A 196 -13.86 3.20 -8.54
CA ALA A 196 -12.80 2.38 -9.13
C ALA A 196 -12.31 1.25 -8.21
N ASN A 197 -12.52 1.37 -6.90
CA ASN A 197 -12.17 0.36 -5.90
C ASN A 197 -13.36 -0.45 -5.38
N GLY A 198 -14.53 -0.35 -6.05
CA GLY A 198 -15.72 -1.13 -5.71
C GLY A 198 -16.42 -0.70 -4.41
N LEU A 199 -16.16 0.51 -3.93
CA LEU A 199 -16.84 1.06 -2.76
C LEU A 199 -18.08 1.86 -3.18
N PRO A 200 -19.18 1.79 -2.40
CA PRO A 200 -20.39 2.59 -2.66
C PRO A 200 -20.11 4.08 -2.48
N ASP A 201 -20.95 4.92 -3.08
CA ASP A 201 -20.89 6.36 -2.85
C ASP A 201 -21.09 6.67 -1.36
N ALA A 202 -20.14 7.41 -0.78
CA ALA A 202 -20.17 7.79 0.64
C ALA A 202 -20.60 9.24 0.87
N ILE A 203 -20.88 10.00 -0.20
CA ILE A 203 -21.22 11.42 -0.18
C ILE A 203 -22.59 11.58 -0.83
N GLY A 204 -23.63 11.18 -0.13
CA GLY A 204 -25.01 11.27 -0.58
C GLY A 204 -25.94 11.01 0.60
N GLY A 205 -26.06 11.99 1.45
CA GLY A 205 -26.99 12.06 2.55
C GLY A 205 -27.07 13.51 3.01
#